data_378c5d227d99460c859c2f67b7ce1ba8
#
_entry.id   378c5d227d99460c859c2f67b7ce1ba8
#
_cell.length_a   1.000
_cell.length_b   1.000
_cell.length_c   1.000
_cell.angle_alpha   90.00
_cell.angle_beta   90.00
_cell.angle_gamma   90.00
#
_symmetry.space_group_name_H-M   'P 1'
#
loop_
_entity.id
_entity.type
_entity.pdbx_description
1 polymer ?
#
loop_
_entity_poly.entity_id
_entity_poly.type
_entity_poly.pdbx_seq_one_letter_code
_entity_poly.pdbx_strand_id
1 'polypeptide(L)'
;TDIWFTALAESEDGQMIVVSGRDNISDFRKSGKFRERAEVTWSYRSAINGMPSEEEAKKMEEVQLVLQRSMEKNKLAILTGVYTGAGERTWVFYTRNVPAFGQMLNDALADFERLPLSIYTEKDLEWAEYQEMYESKPEEGSDDFE
;
A
#
# COMPACT_ATOMS: atom_id res chain seq x y z
N THR A 1 -0.78 14.49 10.65
CA THR A 1 -1.59 14.36 9.43
C THR A 1 -0.82 13.58 8.37
N ASP A 2 -1.50 12.62 7.78
CA ASP A 2 -0.89 11.82 6.72
C ASP A 2 -0.73 12.64 5.45
N ILE A 3 0.43 12.46 4.82
CA ILE A 3 0.70 13.13 3.55
C ILE A 3 0.92 12.06 2.49
N TRP A 4 0.21 12.19 1.38
CA TRP A 4 0.27 11.22 0.29
C TRP A 4 0.55 11.92 -1.02
N PHE A 5 1.22 11.24 -1.93
CA PHE A 5 1.38 11.71 -3.30
C PHE A 5 0.81 10.65 -4.24
N THR A 6 0.52 11.06 -5.46
CA THR A 6 0.02 10.17 -6.49
C THR A 6 1.01 10.14 -7.64
N ALA A 7 1.27 8.94 -8.15
CA ALA A 7 2.12 8.75 -9.31
C ALA A 7 1.49 7.71 -10.21
N LEU A 8 1.98 7.62 -11.44
CA LEU A 8 1.51 6.64 -12.41
C LEU A 8 2.67 5.73 -12.78
N ALA A 9 2.36 4.46 -12.96
CA ALA A 9 3.33 3.47 -13.39
C ALA A 9 2.66 2.55 -14.40
N GLU A 10 3.42 1.62 -14.95
CA GLU A 10 2.89 0.65 -15.89
C GLU A 10 3.22 -0.76 -15.42
N SER A 11 2.29 -1.67 -15.65
CA SER A 11 2.55 -3.09 -15.45
C SER A 11 3.43 -3.60 -16.59
N GLU A 12 3.88 -4.86 -16.46
CA GLU A 12 4.74 -5.46 -17.48
C GLU A 12 4.06 -5.49 -18.86
N ASP A 13 2.75 -5.63 -18.87
CA ASP A 13 2.02 -5.69 -20.15
C ASP A 13 1.43 -4.33 -20.54
N GLY A 14 1.91 -3.25 -19.94
CA GLY A 14 1.57 -1.90 -20.36
C GLY A 14 0.30 -1.31 -19.79
N GLN A 15 -0.32 -1.98 -18.82
CA GLN A 15 -1.52 -1.43 -18.19
C GLN A 15 -1.13 -0.37 -17.15
N MET A 16 -2.01 0.62 -17.01
CA MET A 16 -1.76 1.71 -16.06
C MET A 16 -1.90 1.23 -14.63
N ILE A 17 -0.95 1.62 -13.79
CA ILE A 17 -1.00 1.40 -12.35
C ILE A 17 -1.03 2.76 -11.67
N VAL A 18 -2.01 2.98 -10.82
CA VAL A 18 -2.09 4.20 -10.02
C VAL A 18 -1.41 3.92 -8.69
N VAL A 19 -0.44 4.76 -8.33
CA VAL A 19 0.34 4.60 -7.12
C VAL A 19 0.01 5.73 -6.17
N SER A 20 -0.37 5.38 -4.93
CA SER A 20 -0.48 6.35 -3.84
C SER A 20 0.66 6.07 -2.88
N GLY A 21 1.58 7.01 -2.73
CA GLY A 21 2.75 6.82 -1.89
C GLY A 21 2.71 7.68 -0.64
N ARG A 22 3.19 7.12 0.47
CA ARG A 22 3.24 7.84 1.72
C ARG A 22 4.45 8.77 1.75
N ASP A 23 4.25 9.99 2.18
CA ASP A 23 5.33 10.95 2.30
C ASP A 23 5.53 11.31 3.76
N ASN A 24 6.66 11.98 4.02
CA ASN A 24 6.94 12.53 5.34
C ASN A 24 6.99 11.46 6.44
N ILE A 25 7.57 10.30 6.11
CA ILE A 25 7.70 9.19 7.06
C ILE A 25 9.16 8.76 7.25
N SER A 26 10.09 9.70 7.04
CA SER A 26 11.51 9.36 7.16
C SER A 26 11.87 8.91 8.57
N ASP A 27 11.17 9.38 9.61
CA ASP A 27 11.45 8.96 10.96
C ASP A 27 11.18 7.47 11.17
N PHE A 28 10.12 6.97 10.56
CA PHE A 28 9.82 5.54 10.63
C PHE A 28 10.92 4.73 9.96
N ARG A 29 11.35 5.19 8.79
CA ARG A 29 12.40 4.50 8.05
C ARG A 29 13.72 4.52 8.82
N LYS A 30 14.09 5.68 9.36
CA LYS A 30 15.34 5.84 10.07
C LYS A 30 15.40 5.07 11.37
N SER A 31 14.26 4.77 11.96
CA SER A 31 14.22 4.06 13.23
C SER A 31 14.87 2.68 13.15
N GLY A 32 14.89 2.08 11.95
CA GLY A 32 15.43 0.75 11.77
C GLY A 32 14.56 -0.36 12.36
N LYS A 33 13.36 -0.03 12.81
CA LYS A 33 12.50 -1.01 13.47
C LYS A 33 11.57 -1.74 12.53
N PHE A 34 11.23 -1.14 11.37
CA PHE A 34 10.27 -1.70 10.43
C PHE A 34 11.05 -2.35 9.29
N ARG A 35 11.51 -3.57 9.52
CA ARG A 35 12.51 -4.19 8.67
C ARG A 35 11.96 -5.18 7.66
N GLU A 36 10.68 -5.50 7.75
CA GLU A 36 10.09 -6.48 6.85
C GLU A 36 8.94 -5.86 6.12
N ARG A 37 8.89 -6.14 4.82
CA ARG A 37 7.83 -5.61 3.96
C ARG A 37 6.73 -6.66 3.87
N ALA A 38 5.49 -6.23 4.07
CA ALA A 38 4.32 -7.10 3.92
C ALA A 38 3.41 -6.48 2.87
N GLU A 39 3.16 -7.23 1.80
CA GLU A 39 2.32 -6.77 0.71
C GLU A 39 1.02 -7.53 0.74
N VAL A 40 -0.08 -6.82 0.92
CA VAL A 40 -1.41 -7.39 0.98
C VAL A 40 -2.10 -7.07 -0.33
N THR A 41 -2.45 -8.09 -1.11
CA THR A 41 -3.00 -7.90 -2.44
C THR A 41 -4.44 -8.38 -2.50
N TRP A 42 -5.31 -7.51 -3.01
CA TRP A 42 -6.72 -7.78 -3.26
C TRP A 42 -6.88 -7.96 -4.76
N SER A 43 -7.28 -9.16 -5.18
CA SER A 43 -7.51 -9.46 -6.59
C SER A 43 -8.98 -9.24 -6.90
N TYR A 44 -9.26 -8.51 -7.97
CA TYR A 44 -10.62 -8.23 -8.37
C TYR A 44 -10.78 -8.49 -9.86
N ARG A 45 -12.02 -8.62 -10.28
CA ARG A 45 -12.32 -8.76 -11.69
C ARG A 45 -12.33 -7.35 -12.28
N SER A 46 -11.47 -7.13 -13.23
CA SER A 46 -11.33 -5.80 -13.82
C SER A 46 -12.61 -5.37 -14.53
N ALA A 47 -13.06 -4.17 -14.23
CA ALA A 47 -14.21 -3.61 -14.92
C ALA A 47 -13.80 -3.00 -16.25
N ILE A 48 -12.87 -2.04 -16.18
CA ILE A 48 -12.39 -1.35 -17.38
C ILE A 48 -10.91 -1.03 -17.16
N ASN A 49 -10.07 -1.37 -18.14
CA ASN A 49 -8.66 -0.98 -18.12
C ASN A 49 -7.90 -1.45 -16.89
N GLY A 50 -8.31 -2.58 -16.33
CA GLY A 50 -7.62 -3.13 -15.16
C GLY A 50 -7.99 -2.50 -13.84
N MET A 51 -8.92 -1.54 -13.85
CA MET A 51 -9.32 -0.84 -12.63
C MET A 51 -10.51 -1.52 -11.97
N PRO A 52 -10.69 -1.34 -10.66
CA PRO A 52 -11.86 -1.91 -9.96
C PRO A 52 -13.11 -1.10 -10.28
N SER A 53 -14.27 -1.72 -10.07
CA SER A 53 -15.53 -0.99 -10.14
C SER A 53 -15.60 0.01 -8.98
N GLU A 54 -16.52 0.98 -9.11
CA GLU A 54 -16.70 1.95 -8.03
C GLU A 54 -17.11 1.27 -6.72
N GLU A 55 -17.97 0.27 -6.82
CA GLU A 55 -18.44 -0.46 -5.66
C GLU A 55 -17.30 -1.20 -4.98
N GLU A 56 -16.47 -1.86 -5.77
CA GLU A 56 -15.34 -2.59 -5.24
C GLU A 56 -14.31 -1.63 -4.62
N ALA A 57 -14.04 -0.52 -5.30
CA ALA A 57 -13.09 0.47 -4.81
C ALA A 57 -13.54 1.04 -3.47
N LYS A 58 -14.83 1.28 -3.30
CA LYS A 58 -15.36 1.79 -2.05
C LYS A 58 -15.12 0.81 -0.90
N LYS A 59 -15.33 -0.47 -1.16
CA LYS A 59 -15.10 -1.50 -0.18
C LYS A 59 -13.61 -1.58 0.19
N MET A 60 -12.74 -1.44 -0.80
CA MET A 60 -11.30 -1.42 -0.56
C MET A 60 -10.89 -0.25 0.32
N GLU A 61 -11.53 0.92 0.15
CA GLU A 61 -11.23 2.06 0.99
C GLU A 61 -11.61 1.80 2.45
N GLU A 62 -12.73 1.13 2.67
CA GLU A 62 -13.12 0.78 4.04
C GLU A 62 -12.12 -0.18 4.66
N VAL A 63 -11.68 -1.17 3.92
CA VAL A 63 -10.70 -2.12 4.41
C VAL A 63 -9.37 -1.42 4.69
N GLN A 64 -8.96 -0.53 3.81
CA GLN A 64 -7.71 0.21 3.99
C GLN A 64 -7.73 1.02 5.28
N LEU A 65 -8.83 1.71 5.57
CA LEU A 65 -8.92 2.50 6.79
C LEU A 65 -8.77 1.61 8.03
N VAL A 66 -9.43 0.47 8.03
CA VAL A 66 -9.36 -0.44 9.17
C VAL A 66 -7.95 -0.99 9.32
N LEU A 67 -7.33 -1.42 8.23
CA LEU A 67 -5.98 -1.97 8.29
C LEU A 67 -4.98 -0.92 8.73
N GLN A 68 -5.03 0.27 8.15
CA GLN A 68 -4.08 1.30 8.49
C GLN A 68 -4.18 1.68 9.97
N ARG A 69 -5.40 1.89 10.45
CA ARG A 69 -5.60 2.22 11.87
C ARG A 69 -5.07 1.13 12.79
N SER A 70 -5.42 -0.12 12.48
CA SER A 70 -5.03 -1.23 13.32
C SER A 70 -3.52 -1.40 13.37
N MET A 71 -2.86 -1.25 12.24
CA MET A 71 -1.41 -1.44 12.16
C MET A 71 -0.63 -0.29 12.75
N GLU A 72 -1.14 0.94 12.58
CA GLU A 72 -0.37 2.12 12.99
C GLU A 72 -0.66 2.55 14.42
N LYS A 73 -1.77 2.12 14.98
CA LYS A 73 -2.16 2.51 16.34
C LYS A 73 -1.07 2.22 17.37
N ASN A 74 -0.48 1.03 17.31
CA ASN A 74 0.57 0.63 18.23
C ASN A 74 1.92 0.51 17.52
N LYS A 75 2.03 1.12 16.35
CA LYS A 75 3.27 1.15 15.57
C LYS A 75 3.79 -0.25 15.26
N LEU A 76 2.88 -1.17 14.99
CA LEU A 76 3.27 -2.50 14.54
C LEU A 76 3.76 -2.45 13.09
N ALA A 77 3.07 -1.67 12.26
CA ALA A 77 3.43 -1.53 10.86
C ALA A 77 2.96 -0.19 10.35
N ILE A 78 3.53 0.25 9.25
CA ILE A 78 3.14 1.51 8.63
C ILE A 78 2.81 1.25 7.15
N LEU A 79 1.69 1.80 6.70
CA LEU A 79 1.27 1.70 5.30
C LEU A 79 2.06 2.72 4.49
N THR A 80 2.84 2.26 3.52
CA THR A 80 3.74 3.13 2.77
C THR A 80 3.34 3.34 1.33
N GLY A 81 2.54 2.45 0.76
CA GLY A 81 2.15 2.59 -0.63
C GLY A 81 0.94 1.76 -0.97
N VAL A 82 0.19 2.23 -1.96
CA VAL A 82 -0.98 1.54 -2.48
C VAL A 82 -0.89 1.55 -3.99
N TYR A 83 -0.93 0.37 -4.60
CA TYR A 83 -0.82 0.22 -6.04
C TYR A 83 -2.13 -0.34 -6.57
N THR A 84 -2.74 0.32 -7.54
CA THR A 84 -4.02 -0.13 -8.09
C THR A 84 -3.96 -0.19 -9.60
N GLY A 85 -4.28 -1.35 -10.16
CA GLY A 85 -4.33 -1.54 -11.60
C GLY A 85 -4.11 -3.00 -11.95
N ALA A 86 -4.33 -3.32 -13.22
CA ALA A 86 -4.08 -4.66 -13.74
C ALA A 86 -4.81 -5.75 -12.94
N GLY A 87 -6.00 -5.43 -12.41
CA GLY A 87 -6.81 -6.42 -11.71
C GLY A 87 -6.47 -6.61 -10.24
N GLU A 88 -5.62 -5.74 -9.67
CA GLU A 88 -5.19 -5.90 -8.28
C GLU A 88 -5.05 -4.56 -7.59
N ARG A 89 -5.27 -4.58 -6.28
CA ARG A 89 -4.82 -3.50 -5.41
C ARG A 89 -3.89 -4.12 -4.38
N THR A 90 -2.70 -3.54 -4.23
CA THR A 90 -1.73 -4.00 -3.26
C THR A 90 -1.45 -2.89 -2.26
N TRP A 91 -1.60 -3.22 -0.98
CA TRP A 91 -1.20 -2.34 0.12
C TRP A 91 0.16 -2.79 0.60
N VAL A 92 1.13 -1.89 0.59
CA VAL A 92 2.48 -2.22 1.04
C VAL A 92 2.69 -1.65 2.43
N PHE A 93 3.00 -2.54 3.37
CA PHE A 93 3.32 -2.16 4.74
C PHE A 93 4.76 -2.51 5.04
N TYR A 94 5.37 -1.75 5.94
CA TYR A 94 6.62 -2.16 6.57
C TYR A 94 6.30 -2.46 8.02
N THR A 95 6.71 -3.63 8.50
CA THR A 95 6.29 -4.12 9.80
C THR A 95 7.50 -4.49 10.65
N ARG A 96 7.28 -4.45 11.96
CA ARG A 96 8.28 -4.84 12.93
C ARG A 96 8.31 -6.34 13.15
N ASN A 97 7.21 -7.03 12.85
CA ASN A 97 7.04 -8.44 13.19
C ASN A 97 6.00 -9.05 12.26
N VAL A 98 6.44 -9.99 11.43
CA VAL A 98 5.54 -10.60 10.45
C VAL A 98 4.44 -11.45 11.08
N PRO A 99 4.74 -12.35 12.05
CA PRO A 99 3.65 -13.10 12.68
C PRO A 99 2.61 -12.21 13.35
N ALA A 100 3.06 -11.16 14.04
CA ALA A 100 2.13 -10.23 14.66
C ALA A 100 1.32 -9.48 13.62
N PHE A 101 1.93 -9.13 12.48
CA PHE A 101 1.23 -8.48 11.38
C PHE A 101 0.09 -9.37 10.89
N GLY A 102 0.36 -10.65 10.65
CA GLY A 102 -0.66 -11.58 10.19
C GLY A 102 -1.82 -11.72 11.18
N GLN A 103 -1.49 -11.79 12.47
CA GLN A 103 -2.52 -11.89 13.50
C GLN A 103 -3.37 -10.62 13.53
N MET A 104 -2.74 -9.46 13.48
CA MET A 104 -3.46 -8.19 13.49
C MET A 104 -4.35 -8.06 12.25
N LEU A 105 -3.85 -8.49 11.09
CA LEU A 105 -4.64 -8.46 9.86
C LEU A 105 -5.91 -9.28 10.02
N ASN A 106 -5.77 -10.52 10.53
CA ASN A 106 -6.93 -11.38 10.72
C ASN A 106 -7.92 -10.78 11.70
N ASP A 107 -7.40 -10.25 12.81
CA ASP A 107 -8.27 -9.66 13.84
C ASP A 107 -8.99 -8.43 13.31
N ALA A 108 -8.28 -7.58 12.57
CA ALA A 108 -8.85 -6.34 12.05
C ALA A 108 -9.95 -6.59 11.04
N LEU A 109 -9.82 -7.66 10.27
CA LEU A 109 -10.77 -7.97 9.20
C LEU A 109 -11.82 -9.01 9.60
N ALA A 110 -11.86 -9.38 10.86
CA ALA A 110 -12.75 -10.46 11.32
C ALA A 110 -14.23 -10.17 11.05
N ASP A 111 -14.63 -8.89 11.06
CA ASP A 111 -16.03 -8.53 10.85
C ASP A 111 -16.39 -8.38 9.37
N PHE A 112 -15.42 -8.42 8.48
CA PHE A 112 -15.71 -8.40 7.06
C PHE A 112 -15.98 -9.81 6.57
N GLU A 113 -16.82 -9.92 5.54
CA GLU A 113 -16.94 -11.21 4.88
C GLU A 113 -15.60 -11.57 4.24
N ARG A 114 -15.46 -12.81 3.85
CA ARG A 114 -14.19 -13.29 3.30
C ARG A 114 -13.76 -12.44 2.11
N LEU A 115 -12.52 -11.96 2.16
CA LEU A 115 -11.98 -11.08 1.14
C LEU A 115 -10.93 -11.81 0.31
N PRO A 116 -10.80 -11.48 -0.98
CA PRO A 116 -9.86 -12.17 -1.87
C PRO A 116 -8.44 -11.60 -1.71
N LEU A 117 -7.85 -11.84 -0.54
CA LEU A 117 -6.54 -11.29 -0.20
C LEU A 117 -5.46 -12.35 -0.21
N SER A 118 -4.26 -11.94 -0.61
CA SER A 118 -3.06 -12.73 -0.45
C SER A 118 -1.98 -11.87 0.18
N ILE A 119 -1.01 -12.48 0.83
CA ILE A 119 0.04 -11.76 1.54
C ILE A 119 1.40 -12.29 1.10
N TYR A 120 2.29 -11.37 0.79
CA TYR A 120 3.67 -11.68 0.47
C TYR A 120 4.56 -10.87 1.42
N THR A 121 5.58 -11.51 2.00
CA THR A 121 6.50 -10.82 2.90
C THR A 121 7.93 -11.04 2.48
N GLU A 122 8.76 -10.04 2.74
CA GLU A 122 10.16 -10.09 2.40
C GLU A 122 10.92 -9.12 3.30
N LYS A 123 12.11 -9.52 3.73
CA LYS A 123 12.96 -8.58 4.46
C LYS A 123 13.37 -7.45 3.53
N ASP A 124 13.33 -6.24 4.04
CA ASP A 124 13.65 -5.05 3.25
C ASP A 124 14.20 -4.00 4.21
N LEU A 125 15.39 -4.27 4.74
CA LEU A 125 15.97 -3.45 5.80
C LEU A 125 16.19 -2.01 5.38
N GLU A 126 16.53 -1.79 4.11
CA GLU A 126 16.83 -0.46 3.60
C GLU A 126 15.61 0.23 3.01
N TRP A 127 14.46 -0.44 3.05
CA TRP A 127 13.24 0.09 2.43
C TRP A 127 13.47 0.35 0.94
N ALA A 128 14.10 -0.60 0.26
CA ALA A 128 14.44 -0.42 -1.16
C ALA A 128 13.20 -0.27 -2.03
N GLU A 129 12.15 -1.03 -1.74
CA GLU A 129 10.91 -0.90 -2.51
C GLU A 129 10.31 0.49 -2.30
N TYR A 130 10.29 0.96 -1.05
CA TYR A 130 9.75 2.28 -0.75
C TYR A 130 10.56 3.36 -1.47
N GLN A 131 11.89 3.24 -1.45
CA GLN A 131 12.76 4.22 -2.09
C GLN A 131 12.47 4.30 -3.58
N GLU A 132 12.33 3.16 -4.22
CA GLU A 132 12.04 3.11 -5.65
C GLU A 132 10.68 3.76 -5.95
N MET A 133 9.68 3.43 -5.14
CA MET A 133 8.35 4.03 -5.31
C MET A 133 8.41 5.54 -5.07
N TYR A 134 9.14 5.96 -4.04
CA TYR A 134 9.24 7.38 -3.70
C TYR A 134 9.89 8.18 -4.84
N GLU A 135 10.82 7.56 -5.56
CA GLU A 135 11.49 8.24 -6.68
C GLU A 135 10.54 8.46 -7.86
N SER A 136 9.40 7.79 -7.89
CA SER A 136 8.40 8.03 -8.92
C SER A 136 7.52 9.24 -8.59
N LYS A 137 7.68 9.83 -7.41
CA LYS A 137 6.92 10.99 -7.01
C LYS A 137 7.14 12.14 -8.00
N PRO A 138 6.07 12.78 -8.49
CA PRO A 138 6.23 13.90 -9.40
C PRO A 138 7.02 15.04 -8.76
N GLU A 139 7.88 15.67 -9.54
CA GLU A 139 8.68 16.78 -9.05
C GLU A 139 7.81 17.99 -8.76
N GLU A 140 8.03 18.58 -7.60
CA GLU A 140 7.35 19.83 -7.28
C GLU A 140 7.79 20.91 -8.23
N GLY A 141 6.84 21.65 -8.75
CA GLY A 141 7.14 22.71 -9.67
C GLY A 141 7.28 22.28 -11.10
N SER A 142 7.27 20.99 -11.38
CA SER A 142 7.38 20.50 -12.75
C SER A 142 6.18 20.92 -13.59
N ASP A 143 5.08 21.21 -12.93
CA ASP A 143 3.86 21.63 -13.60
C ASP A 143 3.82 23.12 -13.84
N ASP A 144 4.79 23.81 -13.38
CA ASP A 144 4.76 25.25 -13.50
C ASP A 144 5.18 25.68 -14.83
N PHE A 145 5.52 25.06 -15.49
CA PHE A 145 5.91 25.55 -16.63
C PHE A 145 5.08 26.12 -17.50
N GLU A 146 5.09 26.42 -17.24
CA GLU A 146 4.51 27.00 -17.71
C GLU A 146 4.29 27.17 -18.44
#